data_e614607f3c40fc46c7ad62adbc445b0e
#
_entry.id   e614607f3c40fc46c7ad62adbc445b0e
#
_cell.length_a   1.000
_cell.length_b   1.000
_cell.length_c   1.000
_cell.angle_alpha   90.00
_cell.angle_beta   90.00
_cell.angle_gamma   90.00
#
_symmetry.space_group_name_H-M   'P 1'
#
loop_
_entity.id
_entity.type
_entity.pdbx_description
1 polymer ?
#
loop_
_entity_poly.entity_id
_entity_poly.type
_entity_poly.pdbx_seq_one_letter_code
_entity_poly.pdbx_strand_id
1 'polypeptide(L)'
;INTNTSATIAANSLAKNERAMNEAMERLSTGKRINNAGDDAAGLAISSRMTSQIEGLEQAARNANDAISMIQTADGALTEITSILQRMRELTVQASSATNSTTDITALATEFEGLRDEVSNIVSYTTWNGRTLLDGSVDGTGDDIVSFQIGSNAAQSINVDFGTFAMTADTGNDFGANFQTDLTFSTNALANTAMGY
;
A
#
# COMPACT_ATOMS: atom_id res chain seq x y z
N ILE A 1 24.02 -48.32 -62.40
CA ILE A 1 22.90 -47.44 -61.99
C ILE A 1 22.76 -47.57 -60.49
N ASN A 2 23.43 -46.71 -59.75
CA ASN A 2 23.45 -46.77 -58.27
C ASN A 2 22.49 -45.77 -57.60
N THR A 3 21.44 -45.34 -58.28
CA THR A 3 20.44 -44.40 -57.72
C THR A 3 19.06 -45.07 -57.71
N ASN A 4 18.68 -45.61 -56.54
CA ASN A 4 17.33 -46.08 -56.34
C ASN A 4 16.47 -44.94 -55.80
N THR A 5 15.80 -44.24 -56.71
CA THR A 5 14.92 -43.08 -56.37
C THR A 5 13.79 -43.46 -55.44
N SER A 6 13.25 -44.68 -55.55
CA SER A 6 12.18 -45.20 -54.67
C SER A 6 12.69 -45.38 -53.25
N ALA A 7 13.91 -45.88 -53.04
CA ALA A 7 14.51 -46.00 -51.69
C ALA A 7 14.78 -44.64 -51.04
N THR A 8 15.22 -43.64 -51.84
CA THR A 8 15.41 -42.28 -51.33
C THR A 8 14.10 -41.62 -50.94
N ILE A 9 13.03 -41.80 -51.75
CA ILE A 9 11.69 -41.29 -51.41
C ILE A 9 11.16 -41.94 -50.14
N ALA A 10 11.34 -43.28 -49.97
CA ALA A 10 10.94 -44.01 -48.77
C ALA A 10 11.70 -43.53 -47.53
N ALA A 11 13.03 -43.34 -47.66
CA ALA A 11 13.85 -42.82 -46.55
C ALA A 11 13.43 -41.40 -46.14
N ASN A 12 13.15 -40.49 -47.09
CA ASN A 12 12.66 -39.16 -46.84
C ASN A 12 11.26 -39.14 -46.20
N SER A 13 10.37 -40.04 -46.59
CA SER A 13 9.05 -40.20 -46.00
C SER A 13 9.13 -40.71 -44.57
N LEU A 14 10.04 -41.69 -44.29
CA LEU A 14 10.27 -42.16 -42.93
C LEU A 14 10.83 -41.07 -42.03
N ALA A 15 11.84 -40.32 -42.48
CA ALA A 15 12.38 -39.21 -41.70
C ALA A 15 11.37 -38.10 -41.45
N LYS A 16 10.41 -37.87 -42.37
CA LYS A 16 9.30 -36.90 -42.18
C LYS A 16 8.34 -37.42 -41.10
N ASN A 17 7.95 -38.69 -41.13
CA ASN A 17 7.06 -39.30 -40.18
C ASN A 17 7.70 -39.34 -38.76
N GLU A 18 8.99 -39.60 -38.66
CA GLU A 18 9.72 -39.59 -37.41
C GLU A 18 9.76 -38.20 -36.77
N ARG A 19 9.99 -37.15 -37.57
CA ARG A 19 9.90 -35.77 -37.07
C ARG A 19 8.51 -35.42 -36.58
N ALA A 20 7.46 -35.76 -37.34
CA ALA A 20 6.07 -35.48 -36.95
C ALA A 20 5.65 -36.24 -35.68
N MET A 21 6.13 -37.46 -35.52
CA MET A 21 5.91 -38.27 -34.32
C MET A 21 6.62 -37.68 -33.10
N ASN A 22 7.89 -37.27 -33.23
CA ASN A 22 8.64 -36.61 -32.16
C ASN A 22 7.98 -35.32 -31.72
N GLU A 23 7.54 -34.50 -32.66
CA GLU A 23 6.79 -33.23 -32.39
C GLU A 23 5.46 -33.51 -31.65
N ALA A 24 4.71 -34.54 -32.10
CA ALA A 24 3.46 -34.93 -31.42
C ALA A 24 3.71 -35.43 -30.00
N MET A 25 4.78 -36.21 -29.77
CA MET A 25 5.18 -36.70 -28.46
C MET A 25 5.63 -35.54 -27.55
N GLU A 26 6.36 -34.58 -28.06
CA GLU A 26 6.78 -33.40 -27.31
C GLU A 26 5.56 -32.60 -26.87
N ARG A 27 4.62 -32.33 -27.78
CA ARG A 27 3.36 -31.63 -27.49
C ARG A 27 2.49 -32.37 -26.45
N LEU A 28 2.45 -33.70 -26.54
CA LEU A 28 1.71 -34.52 -25.59
C LEU A 28 2.34 -34.50 -24.20
N SER A 29 3.68 -34.58 -24.15
CA SER A 29 4.45 -34.59 -22.92
C SER A 29 4.38 -33.26 -22.20
N THR A 30 4.48 -32.12 -22.91
CA THR A 30 4.46 -30.77 -22.34
C THR A 30 3.04 -30.23 -22.13
N GLY A 31 2.04 -30.79 -22.82
CA GLY A 31 0.68 -30.30 -22.85
C GLY A 31 0.54 -28.95 -23.58
N LYS A 32 1.58 -28.48 -24.25
CA LYS A 32 1.62 -27.20 -24.96
C LYS A 32 1.75 -27.41 -26.47
N ARG A 33 1.02 -26.60 -27.25
CA ARG A 33 1.10 -26.62 -28.70
C ARG A 33 2.40 -26.01 -29.25
N ILE A 34 2.88 -24.97 -28.58
CA ILE A 34 4.10 -24.21 -28.95
C ILE A 34 5.11 -24.45 -27.84
N ASN A 35 6.18 -25.17 -28.15
CA ASN A 35 7.27 -25.48 -27.23
C ASN A 35 8.54 -24.71 -27.59
N ASN A 36 8.81 -24.57 -28.88
CA ASN A 36 10.00 -23.96 -29.40
C ASN A 36 9.68 -22.78 -30.33
N ALA A 37 10.62 -21.85 -30.46
CA ALA A 37 10.49 -20.72 -31.40
C ALA A 37 10.35 -21.18 -32.86
N GLY A 38 10.82 -22.41 -33.18
CA GLY A 38 10.66 -23.04 -34.49
C GLY A 38 9.24 -23.42 -34.83
N ASP A 39 8.38 -23.67 -33.82
CA ASP A 39 6.98 -24.06 -34.03
C ASP A 39 6.11 -22.85 -34.41
N ASP A 40 6.29 -21.74 -33.68
CA ASP A 40 5.59 -20.48 -33.91
C ASP A 40 6.28 -19.36 -33.14
N ALA A 41 7.21 -18.66 -33.78
CA ALA A 41 7.98 -17.57 -33.14
C ALA A 41 7.08 -16.39 -32.70
N ALA A 42 6.04 -16.08 -33.50
CA ALA A 42 5.12 -14.99 -33.19
C ALA A 42 4.22 -15.35 -32.00
N GLY A 43 3.66 -16.56 -32.00
CA GLY A 43 2.83 -17.07 -30.90
C GLY A 43 3.62 -17.21 -29.59
N LEU A 44 4.87 -17.66 -29.64
CA LEU A 44 5.75 -17.75 -28.48
C LEU A 44 6.04 -16.35 -27.88
N ALA A 45 6.36 -15.37 -28.72
CA ALA A 45 6.60 -13.99 -28.27
C ALA A 45 5.36 -13.36 -27.63
N ILE A 46 4.17 -13.59 -28.20
CA ILE A 46 2.90 -13.13 -27.64
C ILE A 46 2.64 -13.80 -26.30
N SER A 47 2.78 -15.12 -26.25
CA SER A 47 2.56 -15.92 -25.02
C SER A 47 3.50 -15.49 -23.90
N SER A 48 4.79 -15.29 -24.19
CA SER A 48 5.76 -14.81 -23.20
C SER A 48 5.40 -13.43 -22.65
N ARG A 49 5.01 -12.50 -23.53
CA ARG A 49 4.57 -11.17 -23.12
C ARG A 49 3.30 -11.23 -22.27
N MET A 50 2.33 -12.07 -22.66
CA MET A 50 1.09 -12.25 -21.88
C MET A 50 1.38 -12.87 -20.50
N THR A 51 2.26 -13.86 -20.43
CA THR A 51 2.68 -14.46 -19.15
C THR A 51 3.30 -13.40 -18.24
N SER A 52 4.22 -12.60 -18.77
CA SER A 52 4.82 -11.50 -17.99
C SER A 52 3.78 -10.48 -17.52
N GLN A 53 2.78 -10.16 -18.34
CA GLN A 53 1.67 -9.28 -17.94
C GLN A 53 0.81 -9.90 -16.85
N ILE A 54 0.51 -11.20 -16.94
CA ILE A 54 -0.27 -11.92 -15.92
C ILE A 54 0.48 -11.93 -14.59
N GLU A 55 1.76 -12.31 -14.59
CA GLU A 55 2.61 -12.30 -13.39
C GLU A 55 2.71 -10.88 -12.78
N GLY A 56 2.83 -9.86 -13.63
CA GLY A 56 2.82 -8.46 -13.20
C GLY A 56 1.49 -8.05 -12.55
N LEU A 57 0.36 -8.46 -13.12
CA LEU A 57 -0.96 -8.17 -12.57
C LEU A 57 -1.24 -8.95 -11.27
N GLU A 58 -0.76 -10.18 -11.15
CA GLU A 58 -0.84 -10.94 -9.91
C GLU A 58 -0.03 -10.27 -8.78
N GLN A 59 1.16 -9.76 -9.10
CA GLN A 59 1.93 -8.99 -8.12
C GLN A 59 1.24 -7.67 -7.78
N ALA A 60 0.67 -6.98 -8.76
CA ALA A 60 -0.09 -5.77 -8.56
C ALA A 60 -1.32 -5.98 -7.65
N ALA A 61 -2.00 -7.12 -7.79
CA ALA A 61 -3.10 -7.49 -6.90
C ALA A 61 -2.63 -7.74 -5.46
N ARG A 62 -1.47 -8.36 -5.27
CA ARG A 62 -0.87 -8.49 -3.93
C ARG A 62 -0.51 -7.13 -3.34
N ASN A 63 0.15 -6.27 -4.10
CA ASN A 63 0.50 -4.91 -3.67
C ASN A 63 -0.74 -4.09 -3.28
N ALA A 64 -1.85 -4.25 -4.01
CA ALA A 64 -3.11 -3.58 -3.67
C ALA A 64 -3.70 -4.08 -2.34
N ASN A 65 -3.63 -5.38 -2.06
CA ASN A 65 -4.07 -5.93 -0.78
C ASN A 65 -3.18 -5.46 0.38
N ASP A 66 -1.88 -5.36 0.15
CA ASP A 66 -0.94 -4.80 1.14
C ASP A 66 -1.25 -3.33 1.42
N ALA A 67 -1.55 -2.53 0.37
CA ALA A 67 -1.98 -1.14 0.52
C ALA A 67 -3.28 -1.03 1.34
N ILE A 68 -4.28 -1.86 1.06
CA ILE A 68 -5.53 -1.89 1.82
C ILE A 68 -5.26 -2.21 3.29
N SER A 69 -4.42 -3.19 3.58
CA SER A 69 -4.08 -3.58 4.95
C SER A 69 -3.34 -2.46 5.70
N MET A 70 -2.46 -1.75 5.00
CA MET A 70 -1.75 -0.58 5.55
C MET A 70 -2.72 0.56 5.87
N ILE A 71 -3.65 0.87 4.95
CA ILE A 71 -4.70 1.87 5.15
C ILE A 71 -5.60 1.50 6.34
N GLN A 72 -6.01 0.24 6.45
CA GLN A 72 -6.85 -0.23 7.57
C GLN A 72 -6.14 -0.10 8.92
N THR A 73 -4.81 -0.30 8.95
CA THR A 73 -4.02 -0.09 10.16
C THR A 73 -4.02 1.38 10.57
N ALA A 74 -3.81 2.27 9.62
CA ALA A 74 -3.86 3.72 9.85
C ALA A 74 -5.27 4.19 10.27
N ASP A 75 -6.33 3.69 9.62
CA ASP A 75 -7.72 4.01 9.93
C ASP A 75 -8.10 3.60 11.36
N GLY A 76 -7.65 2.42 11.79
CA GLY A 76 -7.82 1.98 13.18
C GLY A 76 -7.19 2.95 14.18
N ALA A 77 -5.95 3.37 13.94
CA ALA A 77 -5.27 4.34 14.79
C ALA A 77 -5.96 5.72 14.78
N LEU A 78 -6.40 6.20 13.61
CA LEU A 78 -7.12 7.46 13.47
C LEU A 78 -8.47 7.45 14.20
N THR A 79 -9.13 6.32 14.26
CA THR A 79 -10.38 6.16 15.03
C THR A 79 -10.14 6.36 16.53
N GLU A 80 -9.07 5.77 17.07
CA GLU A 80 -8.68 5.97 18.48
C GLU A 80 -8.25 7.41 18.75
N ILE A 81 -7.44 8.01 17.88
CA ILE A 81 -7.05 9.42 17.97
C ILE A 81 -8.29 10.31 18.00
N THR A 82 -9.26 10.07 17.12
CA THR A 82 -10.52 10.85 17.07
C THR A 82 -11.29 10.76 18.40
N SER A 83 -11.35 9.59 18.99
CA SER A 83 -12.00 9.38 20.29
C SER A 83 -11.31 10.17 21.41
N ILE A 84 -9.98 10.14 21.45
CA ILE A 84 -9.18 10.91 22.41
C ILE A 84 -9.37 12.42 22.20
N LEU A 85 -9.34 12.90 20.95
CA LEU A 85 -9.57 14.31 20.63
C LEU A 85 -10.96 14.79 21.05
N GLN A 86 -11.99 13.96 20.94
CA GLN A 86 -13.32 14.27 21.44
C GLN A 86 -13.30 14.43 22.96
N ARG A 87 -12.62 13.54 23.68
CA ARG A 87 -12.45 13.64 25.13
C ARG A 87 -11.67 14.88 25.53
N MET A 88 -10.58 15.20 24.83
CA MET A 88 -9.82 16.43 25.05
C MET A 88 -10.69 17.68 24.86
N ARG A 89 -11.57 17.69 23.84
CA ARG A 89 -12.52 18.76 23.63
C ARG A 89 -13.52 18.92 24.80
N GLU A 90 -14.02 17.81 25.34
CA GLU A 90 -14.90 17.85 26.52
C GLU A 90 -14.20 18.48 27.72
N LEU A 91 -12.95 18.09 27.98
CA LEU A 91 -12.13 18.66 29.06
C LEU A 91 -11.94 20.17 28.89
N THR A 92 -11.71 20.62 27.65
CA THR A 92 -11.53 22.03 27.35
C THR A 92 -12.81 22.84 27.59
N VAL A 93 -13.96 22.33 27.15
CA VAL A 93 -15.26 22.98 27.40
C VAL A 93 -15.52 23.03 28.91
N GLN A 94 -15.17 21.97 29.65
CA GLN A 94 -15.29 21.95 31.09
C GLN A 94 -14.36 22.99 31.75
N ALA A 95 -13.09 23.06 31.33
CA ALA A 95 -12.12 23.99 31.88
C ALA A 95 -12.48 25.47 31.62
N SER A 96 -13.15 25.77 30.50
CA SER A 96 -13.58 27.14 30.17
C SER A 96 -14.77 27.65 31.02
N SER A 97 -15.36 26.82 31.87
CA SER A 97 -16.42 27.25 32.79
C SER A 97 -15.86 28.10 33.93
N ALA A 98 -16.39 29.31 34.11
CA ALA A 98 -16.03 30.22 35.21
C ALA A 98 -16.30 29.68 36.60
N THR A 99 -16.94 28.51 36.74
CA THR A 99 -17.26 27.84 38.01
C THR A 99 -16.08 27.03 38.57
N ASN A 100 -15.05 26.79 37.76
CA ASN A 100 -13.88 25.98 38.19
C ASN A 100 -12.89 26.84 38.98
N SER A 101 -12.35 26.24 40.04
CA SER A 101 -11.21 26.79 40.77
C SER A 101 -9.89 26.57 39.98
N THR A 102 -8.85 27.31 40.33
CA THR A 102 -7.50 27.11 39.74
C THR A 102 -7.00 25.67 39.94
N THR A 103 -7.32 25.06 41.09
CA THR A 103 -6.93 23.68 41.36
C THR A 103 -7.68 22.68 40.46
N ASP A 104 -8.95 22.94 40.18
CA ASP A 104 -9.75 22.10 39.29
C ASP A 104 -9.22 22.20 37.83
N ILE A 105 -8.87 23.41 37.37
CA ILE A 105 -8.28 23.65 36.06
C ILE A 105 -6.95 22.93 35.95
N THR A 106 -6.09 22.94 37.01
CA THR A 106 -4.82 22.18 36.99
C THR A 106 -5.03 20.67 36.88
N ALA A 107 -6.05 20.12 37.55
CA ALA A 107 -6.38 18.72 37.45
C ALA A 107 -6.84 18.33 36.03
N LEU A 108 -7.71 19.17 35.42
CA LEU A 108 -8.15 18.98 34.05
C LEU A 108 -6.99 19.09 33.05
N ALA A 109 -6.05 20.02 33.27
CA ALA A 109 -4.83 20.16 32.48
C ALA A 109 -3.96 18.90 32.52
N THR A 110 -3.80 18.29 33.70
CA THR A 110 -3.03 17.05 33.84
C THR A 110 -3.69 15.88 33.06
N GLU A 111 -5.02 15.77 33.10
CA GLU A 111 -5.74 14.77 32.29
C GLU A 111 -5.56 15.03 30.80
N PHE A 112 -5.66 16.29 30.38
CA PHE A 112 -5.45 16.71 28.99
C PHE A 112 -4.05 16.38 28.49
N GLU A 113 -3.00 16.65 29.28
CA GLU A 113 -1.62 16.31 28.96
C GLU A 113 -1.44 14.80 28.80
N GLY A 114 -2.03 14.01 29.68
CA GLY A 114 -2.01 12.53 29.56
C GLY A 114 -2.64 12.04 28.27
N LEU A 115 -3.77 12.62 27.87
CA LEU A 115 -4.42 12.29 26.60
C LEU A 115 -3.60 12.74 25.39
N ARG A 116 -2.96 13.90 25.45
CA ARG A 116 -2.02 14.37 24.42
C ARG A 116 -0.84 13.42 24.24
N ASP A 117 -0.25 12.98 25.35
CA ASP A 117 0.87 12.04 25.32
C ASP A 117 0.43 10.69 24.74
N GLU A 118 -0.81 10.25 25.02
CA GLU A 118 -1.37 9.05 24.43
C GLU A 118 -1.56 9.17 22.90
N VAL A 119 -2.04 10.30 22.41
CA VAL A 119 -2.10 10.56 20.95
C VAL A 119 -0.69 10.48 20.34
N SER A 120 0.31 11.08 20.99
CA SER A 120 1.70 11.01 20.53
C SER A 120 2.23 9.58 20.50
N ASN A 121 1.87 8.78 21.50
CA ASN A 121 2.21 7.36 21.55
C ASN A 121 1.56 6.57 20.40
N ILE A 122 0.25 6.78 20.16
CA ILE A 122 -0.46 6.12 19.06
C ILE A 122 0.20 6.46 17.72
N VAL A 123 0.53 7.74 17.48
CA VAL A 123 1.22 8.19 16.27
C VAL A 123 2.56 7.50 16.10
N SER A 124 3.37 7.44 17.17
CA SER A 124 4.73 6.89 17.11
C SER A 124 4.77 5.37 17.02
N TYR A 125 3.78 4.67 17.60
CA TYR A 125 3.75 3.20 17.64
C TYR A 125 2.88 2.58 16.55
N THR A 126 2.11 3.37 15.80
CA THR A 126 1.37 2.85 14.65
C THR A 126 2.34 2.59 13.50
N THR A 127 2.75 1.34 13.36
CA THR A 127 3.74 0.93 12.37
C THR A 127 3.20 -0.16 11.46
N TRP A 128 3.66 -0.14 10.20
CA TRP A 128 3.45 -1.19 9.22
C TRP A 128 4.79 -1.64 8.66
N ASN A 129 5.11 -2.92 8.81
CA ASN A 129 6.40 -3.48 8.35
C ASN A 129 7.64 -2.67 8.81
N GLY A 130 7.59 -2.15 10.06
CA GLY A 130 8.67 -1.36 10.64
C GLY A 130 8.74 0.11 10.20
N ARG A 131 7.74 0.59 9.44
CA ARG A 131 7.59 2.00 9.05
C ARG A 131 6.46 2.62 9.85
N THR A 132 6.68 3.77 10.44
CA THR A 132 5.62 4.56 11.08
C THR A 132 4.71 5.16 10.01
N LEU A 133 3.39 5.21 10.30
CA LEU A 133 2.40 5.61 9.31
C LEU A 133 1.94 7.05 9.44
N LEU A 134 1.95 7.60 10.67
CA LEU A 134 1.26 8.84 11.01
C LEU A 134 2.22 9.95 11.47
N ASP A 135 3.52 9.70 11.48
CA ASP A 135 4.54 10.64 11.98
C ASP A 135 5.19 11.52 10.89
N GLY A 136 4.74 11.39 9.63
CA GLY A 136 5.29 12.13 8.51
C GLY A 136 6.57 11.55 7.92
N SER A 137 6.95 10.33 8.30
CA SER A 137 8.18 9.68 7.83
C SER A 137 7.94 8.40 7.03
N VAL A 138 6.69 8.12 6.65
CA VAL A 138 6.27 6.85 6.06
C VAL A 138 7.03 6.47 4.79
N ASP A 139 7.43 7.42 3.97
CA ASP A 139 8.21 7.20 2.74
C ASP A 139 9.72 7.33 2.93
N GLY A 140 10.17 7.85 4.10
CA GLY A 140 11.58 8.12 4.41
C GLY A 140 12.15 9.37 3.72
N THR A 141 11.34 10.14 2.97
CA THR A 141 11.73 11.39 2.29
C THR A 141 11.12 12.62 2.95
N GLY A 142 10.15 12.41 3.88
CA GLY A 142 9.38 13.47 4.53
C GLY A 142 8.17 13.93 3.72
N ASP A 143 7.79 13.12 2.74
CA ASP A 143 6.59 13.28 1.92
C ASP A 143 5.64 12.14 2.31
N ASP A 144 4.56 12.38 3.04
CA ASP A 144 3.66 11.36 3.61
C ASP A 144 2.97 10.47 2.57
N ILE A 145 3.41 10.54 1.31
CA ILE A 145 2.82 9.88 0.17
C ILE A 145 3.49 8.56 -0.11
N VAL A 146 2.74 7.46 0.02
CA VAL A 146 3.19 6.12 -0.37
C VAL A 146 2.60 5.75 -1.72
N SER A 147 3.47 5.41 -2.68
CA SER A 147 3.07 4.98 -4.02
C SER A 147 3.02 3.46 -4.11
N PHE A 148 1.84 2.92 -4.41
CA PHE A 148 1.61 1.48 -4.61
C PHE A 148 1.45 1.17 -6.10
N GLN A 149 2.32 0.31 -6.64
CA GLN A 149 2.20 -0.17 -8.02
C GLN A 149 1.06 -1.19 -8.13
N ILE A 150 0.00 -0.84 -8.87
CA ILE A 150 -1.23 -1.64 -9.05
C ILE A 150 -1.43 -2.14 -10.47
N GLY A 151 -0.45 -1.98 -11.34
CA GLY A 151 -0.52 -2.44 -12.72
C GLY A 151 0.79 -3.06 -13.19
N SER A 152 0.74 -3.76 -14.32
CA SER A 152 1.87 -4.43 -14.93
C SER A 152 2.86 -3.49 -15.64
N ASN A 153 2.47 -2.22 -15.87
CA ASN A 153 3.30 -1.24 -16.58
C ASN A 153 3.76 -0.13 -15.62
N ALA A 154 4.88 0.52 -15.96
CA ALA A 154 5.36 1.67 -15.22
C ALA A 154 4.31 2.79 -15.18
N ALA A 155 4.29 3.55 -14.08
CA ALA A 155 3.35 4.64 -13.81
C ALA A 155 1.86 4.22 -13.60
N GLN A 156 1.58 2.95 -13.41
CA GLN A 156 0.27 2.46 -12.96
C GLN A 156 0.26 2.30 -11.45
N SER A 157 0.40 3.42 -10.73
CA SER A 157 0.43 3.45 -9.27
C SER A 157 -0.72 4.27 -8.69
N ILE A 158 -1.12 3.91 -7.47
CA ILE A 158 -1.98 4.73 -6.61
C ILE A 158 -1.10 5.34 -5.53
N ASN A 159 -1.25 6.64 -5.33
CA ASN A 159 -0.60 7.37 -4.26
C ASN A 159 -1.58 7.51 -3.10
N VAL A 160 -1.15 7.12 -1.92
CA VAL A 160 -1.90 7.27 -0.67
C VAL A 160 -1.10 8.22 0.21
N ASP A 161 -1.74 9.30 0.61
CA ASP A 161 -1.20 10.27 1.54
C ASP A 161 -1.73 9.93 2.95
N PHE A 162 -0.84 9.60 3.87
CA PHE A 162 -1.19 9.25 5.25
C PHE A 162 -1.27 10.47 6.16
N GLY A 163 -0.74 11.62 5.72
CA GLY A 163 -0.67 12.84 6.51
C GLY A 163 0.27 12.74 7.71
N THR A 164 0.62 13.89 8.26
CA THR A 164 1.42 13.99 9.49
C THR A 164 0.52 14.37 10.65
N PHE A 165 0.48 13.53 11.68
CA PHE A 165 -0.16 13.86 12.95
C PHE A 165 0.92 14.30 13.94
N ALA A 166 1.12 15.62 14.09
CA ALA A 166 2.02 16.16 15.10
C ALA A 166 1.24 17.02 16.09
N MET A 167 1.26 16.65 17.36
CA MET A 167 0.80 17.52 18.43
C MET A 167 2.01 18.23 19.03
N THR A 168 2.13 19.52 18.73
CA THR A 168 3.17 20.39 19.33
C THR A 168 2.79 20.69 20.79
N ALA A 169 3.72 20.42 21.72
CA ALA A 169 3.55 20.87 23.09
C ALA A 169 3.73 22.40 23.12
N ASP A 170 2.72 23.14 23.53
CA ASP A 170 2.94 24.54 23.92
C ASP A 170 3.70 24.58 25.27
N THR A 171 4.78 25.33 25.29
CA THR A 171 5.58 25.59 26.49
C THR A 171 5.00 26.72 27.35
N GLY A 172 3.81 27.24 27.01
CA GLY A 172 3.13 28.33 27.73
C GLY A 172 2.03 27.80 28.68
N ASN A 173 2.13 28.18 29.93
CA ASN A 173 1.28 27.79 31.06
C ASN A 173 -0.20 28.26 30.97
N ASP A 174 -0.77 28.44 29.80
CA ASP A 174 -2.10 29.06 29.63
C ASP A 174 -3.09 28.08 28.98
N PHE A 175 -3.46 27.05 29.76
CA PHE A 175 -4.46 26.04 29.34
C PHE A 175 -5.85 26.61 28.94
N GLY A 176 -6.12 27.88 29.17
CA GLY A 176 -7.42 28.48 28.87
C GLY A 176 -7.45 29.49 27.72
N ALA A 177 -6.31 30.10 27.35
CA ALA A 177 -6.28 31.18 26.38
C ALA A 177 -5.81 30.76 24.97
N ASN A 178 -5.03 29.72 24.84
CA ASN A 178 -4.35 29.35 23.59
C ASN A 178 -4.76 27.98 23.00
N PHE A 179 -5.74 27.29 23.58
CA PHE A 179 -6.17 25.96 23.12
C PHE A 179 -6.52 25.90 21.60
N GLN A 180 -6.97 27.00 21.01
CA GLN A 180 -7.28 27.05 19.57
C GLN A 180 -6.04 27.28 18.68
N THR A 181 -4.93 27.74 19.26
CA THR A 181 -3.69 28.00 18.51
C THR A 181 -2.68 26.84 18.57
N ASP A 182 -2.82 25.94 19.56
CA ASP A 182 -1.86 24.87 19.81
C ASP A 182 -2.18 23.56 19.08
N LEU A 183 -3.40 23.42 18.56
CA LEU A 183 -3.76 22.31 17.67
C LEU A 183 -3.49 22.72 16.22
N THR A 184 -2.23 22.93 15.87
CA THR A 184 -1.84 22.97 14.45
C THR A 184 -1.84 21.56 13.90
N PHE A 185 -2.97 21.15 13.36
CA PHE A 185 -3.03 19.99 12.51
C PHE A 185 -2.36 20.39 11.18
N SER A 186 -1.18 19.86 10.94
CA SER A 186 -0.66 19.80 9.58
C SER A 186 -1.46 18.68 8.87
N THR A 187 -2.68 19.03 8.47
CA THR A 187 -3.58 18.08 7.81
C THR A 187 -3.31 18.13 6.33
N ASN A 188 -2.70 17.11 5.81
CA ASN A 188 -2.85 16.79 4.41
C ASN A 188 -4.18 16.02 4.17
N ALA A 189 -4.63 16.00 2.95
CA ALA A 189 -5.99 15.78 2.43
C ALA A 189 -6.93 14.74 3.11
N LEU A 190 -6.44 13.74 3.83
CA LEU A 190 -7.30 12.70 4.44
C LEU A 190 -8.06 13.19 5.68
N ALA A 191 -7.47 14.06 6.49
CA ALA A 191 -8.15 14.62 7.67
C ALA A 191 -9.26 15.60 7.27
N ASN A 192 -9.12 16.27 6.14
CA ASN A 192 -10.14 17.19 5.61
C ASN A 192 -11.39 16.44 5.10
N THR A 193 -11.23 15.16 4.72
CA THR A 193 -12.36 14.32 4.26
C THR A 193 -13.08 13.65 5.45
N ALA A 194 -12.38 13.38 6.55
CA ALA A 194 -12.96 12.72 7.71
C ALA A 194 -13.70 13.66 8.66
N MET A 195 -13.37 14.96 8.68
CA MET A 195 -13.98 15.95 9.58
C MET A 195 -15.08 16.81 8.93
N GLY A 196 -15.35 16.69 7.63
CA GLY A 196 -16.57 17.19 6.98
C GLY A 196 -16.90 18.67 7.18
N TYR A 197 -15.89 19.56 7.18
CA TYR A 197 -16.08 21.00 7.16
C TYR A 197 -15.19 21.67 6.12
#